data_620a0e694bb2dbb9e386d55c9a94c3dd
#
_entry.id   620a0e694bb2dbb9e386d55c9a94c3dd
#
_cell.length_a   1.000
_cell.length_b   1.000
_cell.length_c   1.000
_cell.angle_alpha   90.00
_cell.angle_beta   90.00
_cell.angle_gamma   90.00
#
_symmetry.space_group_name_H-M   'P 1'
#
loop_
_entity.id
_entity.type
_entity.pdbx_description
1 polymer ?
#
loop_
_entity_poly.entity_id
_entity_poly.type
_entity_poly.pdbx_seq_one_letter_code
_entity_poly.pdbx_strand_id
1 'polypeptide(L)'
;MKRFIIAVMALFAATIATAQQPLYVIDGRKATAEEIEKIISTEIESMTVIHDEGAKAAYSHMGDTTNGVVLVYTHKESATDEVWLAADVMPKFMGGDAASFQRWVMQNIKYPAEAIEKGIQGQVIVRFIVGKDGKVDTNRLMFLDQCDNILRQEVIRVLDKAPAWTPAVQKGEIVEVRLMIPVVFAL
;
A
#
# COMPACT_ATOMS: atom_id res chain seq x y z
N MET A 1 6.35 -25.15 8.20
CA MET A 1 6.27 -23.86 7.50
C MET A 1 7.55 -23.01 7.57
N LYS A 2 8.30 -22.98 8.69
CA LYS A 2 9.56 -22.19 8.83
C LYS A 2 10.70 -22.56 7.85
N ARG A 3 10.73 -23.78 7.33
CA ARG A 3 11.80 -24.23 6.40
C ARG A 3 11.57 -23.82 4.93
N PHE A 4 10.34 -23.47 4.54
CA PHE A 4 10.01 -23.03 3.19
C PHE A 4 10.42 -21.57 2.91
N ILE A 5 10.35 -20.71 3.93
CA ILE A 5 10.70 -19.28 3.80
C ILE A 5 12.21 -19.11 3.59
N ILE A 6 13.03 -19.90 4.28
CA ILE A 6 14.50 -19.87 4.13
C ILE A 6 14.94 -20.39 2.75
N ALA A 7 14.25 -21.37 2.18
CA ALA A 7 14.56 -21.90 0.85
C ALA A 7 14.25 -20.92 -0.28
N VAL A 8 13.21 -20.08 -0.13
CA VAL A 8 12.86 -19.04 -1.10
C VAL A 8 13.89 -17.90 -1.07
N MET A 9 14.39 -17.50 0.10
CA MET A 9 15.46 -16.50 0.21
C MET A 9 16.79 -16.98 -0.40
N ALA A 10 17.15 -18.26 -0.20
CA ALA A 10 18.37 -18.84 -0.78
C ALA A 10 18.31 -18.99 -2.31
N LEU A 11 17.13 -19.18 -2.89
CA LEU A 11 16.96 -19.30 -4.34
C LEU A 11 17.08 -17.94 -5.04
N PHE A 12 16.74 -16.84 -4.37
CA PHE A 12 16.87 -15.49 -4.92
C PHE A 12 18.30 -14.93 -4.83
N ALA A 13 19.07 -15.31 -3.84
CA ALA A 13 20.47 -14.87 -3.68
C ALA A 13 21.40 -15.44 -4.78
N ALA A 14 21.05 -16.56 -5.39
CA ALA A 14 21.91 -17.24 -6.38
C ALA A 14 21.81 -16.68 -7.82
N THR A 15 20.87 -15.74 -8.11
CA THR A 15 20.65 -15.20 -9.46
C THR A 15 21.11 -13.76 -9.66
N ILE A 16 21.88 -13.20 -8.72
CA ILE A 16 22.24 -11.76 -8.68
C ILE A 16 23.31 -11.36 -9.72
N ALA A 17 23.79 -12.24 -10.57
CA ALA A 17 24.96 -11.92 -11.40
C ALA A 17 24.67 -11.16 -12.72
N THR A 18 23.46 -11.16 -13.28
CA THR A 18 23.14 -10.39 -14.53
C THR A 18 21.64 -10.25 -14.83
N ALA A 19 20.73 -10.67 -13.97
CA ALA A 19 19.30 -10.60 -14.25
C ALA A 19 18.69 -9.30 -13.68
N GLN A 20 17.84 -8.69 -14.45
CA GLN A 20 17.02 -7.55 -14.07
C GLN A 20 16.30 -7.86 -12.75
N GLN A 21 16.50 -7.03 -11.74
CA GLN A 21 15.92 -7.23 -10.41
C GLN A 21 14.42 -6.93 -10.42
N PRO A 22 13.61 -7.67 -9.65
CA PRO A 22 12.21 -7.32 -9.45
C PRO A 22 12.08 -6.03 -8.62
N LEU A 23 10.93 -5.39 -8.68
CA LEU A 23 10.61 -4.31 -7.77
C LEU A 23 10.34 -4.88 -6.38
N TYR A 24 11.08 -4.44 -5.39
CA TYR A 24 10.86 -4.82 -3.99
C TYR A 24 10.00 -3.77 -3.28
N VAL A 25 9.01 -4.24 -2.53
CA VAL A 25 8.11 -3.40 -1.72
C VAL A 25 8.00 -4.02 -0.33
N ILE A 26 8.44 -3.28 0.69
CA ILE A 26 8.35 -3.67 2.11
C ILE A 26 7.31 -2.76 2.77
N ASP A 27 6.27 -3.34 3.35
CA ASP A 27 5.18 -2.64 4.06
C ASP A 27 4.59 -1.47 3.26
N GLY A 28 4.46 -1.66 1.93
CA GLY A 28 3.95 -0.65 0.99
C GLY A 28 4.99 0.39 0.53
N ARG A 29 6.24 0.33 0.97
CA ARG A 29 7.34 1.22 0.58
C ARG A 29 8.28 0.52 -0.40
N LYS A 30 8.71 1.25 -1.46
CA LYS A 30 9.78 0.75 -2.34
C LYS A 30 11.04 0.48 -1.51
N ALA A 31 11.67 -0.66 -1.76
CA ALA A 31 12.87 -1.11 -1.07
C ALA A 31 13.94 -1.58 -2.04
N THR A 32 15.16 -1.74 -1.54
CA THR A 32 16.28 -2.34 -2.26
C THR A 32 16.44 -3.82 -1.90
N ALA A 33 17.16 -4.58 -2.73
CA ALA A 33 17.51 -5.95 -2.42
C ALA A 33 18.30 -6.06 -1.10
N GLU A 34 19.19 -5.09 -0.83
CA GLU A 34 19.97 -5.05 0.41
C GLU A 34 19.11 -4.81 1.66
N GLU A 35 18.02 -4.04 1.54
CA GLU A 35 17.06 -3.85 2.64
C GLU A 35 16.32 -5.15 2.93
N ILE A 36 15.93 -5.91 1.91
CA ILE A 36 15.30 -7.23 2.07
C ILE A 36 16.24 -8.20 2.77
N GLU A 37 17.52 -8.24 2.38
CA GLU A 37 18.51 -9.14 2.98
C GLU A 37 18.76 -8.85 4.47
N LYS A 38 18.58 -7.60 4.89
CA LYS A 38 18.74 -7.20 6.30
C LYS A 38 17.54 -7.56 7.18
N ILE A 39 16.40 -7.88 6.58
CA ILE A 39 15.21 -8.28 7.35
C ILE A 39 15.42 -9.70 7.89
N ILE A 40 15.37 -9.82 9.20
CA ILE A 40 15.45 -11.11 9.86
C ILE A 40 14.17 -11.91 9.55
N SER A 41 14.30 -13.18 9.18
CA SER A 41 13.17 -14.04 8.77
C SER A 41 12.03 -14.13 9.81
N THR A 42 12.31 -13.85 11.07
CA THR A 42 11.31 -13.76 12.15
C THR A 42 10.49 -12.47 12.13
N GLU A 43 10.93 -11.47 11.41
CA GLU A 43 10.24 -10.18 11.27
C GLU A 43 9.30 -10.19 10.06
N ILE A 44 9.40 -11.18 9.16
CA ILE A 44 8.54 -11.29 7.98
C ILE A 44 7.23 -11.97 8.37
N GLU A 45 6.13 -11.25 8.23
CA GLU A 45 4.79 -11.78 8.37
C GLU A 45 4.38 -12.56 7.12
N SER A 46 4.57 -11.97 5.95
CA SER A 46 4.29 -12.61 4.66
C SER A 46 5.18 -12.09 3.55
N MET A 47 5.37 -12.91 2.53
CA MET A 47 6.04 -12.55 1.28
C MET A 47 5.23 -13.07 0.11
N THR A 48 4.98 -12.21 -0.87
CA THR A 48 4.25 -12.54 -2.09
C THR A 48 5.02 -12.05 -3.30
N VAL A 49 5.16 -12.90 -4.32
CA VAL A 49 5.77 -12.55 -5.59
C VAL A 49 4.67 -12.41 -6.65
N ILE A 50 4.60 -11.24 -7.27
CA ILE A 50 3.61 -10.90 -8.29
C ILE A 50 4.27 -10.98 -9.66
N HIS A 51 3.76 -11.88 -10.50
CA HIS A 51 4.19 -12.04 -11.89
C HIS A 51 3.08 -11.63 -12.89
N ASP A 52 1.84 -11.57 -12.42
CA ASP A 52 0.70 -11.17 -13.25
C ASP A 52 0.82 -9.71 -13.70
N GLU A 53 0.67 -9.46 -14.99
CA GLU A 53 0.84 -8.14 -15.60
C GLU A 53 -0.17 -7.12 -15.05
N GLY A 54 -1.41 -7.54 -14.83
CA GLY A 54 -2.44 -6.68 -14.25
C GLY A 54 -2.09 -6.24 -12.83
N ALA A 55 -1.63 -7.18 -12.00
CA ALA A 55 -1.22 -6.88 -10.63
C ALA A 55 0.07 -6.07 -10.55
N LYS A 56 1.05 -6.30 -11.47
CA LYS A 56 2.28 -5.49 -11.57
C LYS A 56 2.01 -4.03 -11.89
N ALA A 57 1.00 -3.74 -12.70
CA ALA A 57 0.62 -2.38 -13.06
C ALA A 57 0.23 -1.52 -11.84
N ALA A 58 -0.30 -2.13 -10.76
CA ALA A 58 -0.59 -1.42 -9.51
C ALA A 58 0.63 -0.80 -8.85
N TYR A 59 1.81 -1.36 -9.10
CA TYR A 59 3.07 -0.94 -8.50
C TYR A 59 3.98 -0.19 -9.47
N SER A 60 3.54 0.04 -10.71
CA SER A 60 4.32 0.74 -11.75
C SER A 60 4.70 2.18 -11.36
N HIS A 61 3.92 2.82 -10.49
CA HIS A 61 4.23 4.14 -9.94
C HIS A 61 5.44 4.15 -8.99
N MET A 62 5.82 2.98 -8.44
CA MET A 62 6.98 2.83 -7.53
C MET A 62 8.26 2.49 -8.29
N GLY A 63 8.18 1.96 -9.52
CA GLY A 63 9.35 1.61 -10.31
C GLY A 63 9.08 0.62 -11.43
N ASP A 64 10.17 0.07 -12.00
CA ASP A 64 10.08 -0.93 -13.06
C ASP A 64 9.55 -2.25 -12.49
N THR A 65 8.45 -2.73 -13.03
CA THR A 65 7.77 -3.96 -12.64
C THR A 65 7.95 -5.10 -13.65
N THR A 66 8.76 -4.89 -14.69
CA THR A 66 8.97 -5.85 -15.79
C THR A 66 9.34 -7.24 -15.29
N ASN A 67 10.17 -7.31 -14.26
CA ASN A 67 10.67 -8.56 -13.68
C ASN A 67 9.86 -9.08 -12.48
N GLY A 68 8.67 -8.55 -12.28
CA GLY A 68 7.81 -8.89 -11.15
C GLY A 68 7.92 -7.89 -10.01
N VAL A 69 7.06 -8.09 -9.02
CA VAL A 69 7.04 -7.32 -7.78
C VAL A 69 7.11 -8.28 -6.60
N VAL A 70 8.03 -8.07 -5.69
CA VAL A 70 8.15 -8.83 -4.44
C VAL A 70 7.61 -7.97 -3.31
N LEU A 71 6.47 -8.39 -2.75
CA LEU A 71 5.86 -7.74 -1.59
C LEU A 71 6.31 -8.46 -0.33
N VAL A 72 6.85 -7.72 0.60
CA VAL A 72 7.22 -8.20 1.92
C VAL A 72 6.42 -7.43 2.96
N TYR A 73 5.74 -8.14 3.83
CA TYR A 73 5.07 -7.58 4.99
C TYR A 73 5.80 -8.05 6.24
N THR A 74 6.13 -7.11 7.13
CA THR A 74 6.86 -7.41 8.35
C THR A 74 5.98 -7.27 9.58
N HIS A 75 6.32 -8.02 10.65
CA HIS A 75 5.71 -7.81 11.97
C HIS A 75 6.16 -6.50 12.63
N LYS A 76 7.30 -5.98 12.20
CA LYS A 76 7.80 -4.68 12.61
C LYS A 76 7.23 -3.62 11.69
N GLU A 77 6.26 -2.90 12.17
CA GLU A 77 6.09 -1.52 11.74
C GLU A 77 7.44 -0.85 12.00
N SER A 78 8.03 -0.31 10.94
CA SER A 78 9.37 0.32 10.95
C SER A 78 9.55 1.10 12.26
N ALA A 79 10.52 0.71 13.08
CA ALA A 79 10.79 1.29 14.40
C ALA A 79 11.22 2.77 14.36
N THR A 80 11.30 3.37 13.17
CA THR A 80 11.64 4.77 12.92
C THR A 80 10.45 5.66 12.59
N ASP A 81 9.29 5.05 12.17
CA ASP A 81 8.05 5.79 11.92
C ASP A 81 6.94 5.19 12.79
N GLU A 82 6.75 5.75 13.96
CA GLU A 82 5.67 5.40 14.88
C GLU A 82 4.32 5.80 14.27
N VAL A 83 3.75 4.88 13.49
CA VAL A 83 2.43 5.08 12.87
C VAL A 83 1.36 4.60 13.84
N TRP A 84 0.56 5.51 14.33
CA TRP A 84 -0.47 5.24 15.32
C TRP A 84 -1.75 4.67 14.67
N LEU A 85 -2.38 3.72 15.34
CA LEU A 85 -3.73 3.25 14.97
C LEU A 85 -4.82 4.10 15.59
N ALA A 86 -4.50 4.76 16.71
CA ALA A 86 -5.36 5.72 17.40
C ALA A 86 -4.48 6.77 18.07
N ALA A 87 -4.92 8.01 18.11
CA ALA A 87 -4.24 9.13 18.74
C ALA A 87 -5.21 9.90 19.63
N ASP A 88 -4.68 10.72 20.56
CA ASP A 88 -5.50 11.56 21.44
C ASP A 88 -6.44 12.48 20.63
N VAL A 89 -5.94 12.97 19.49
CA VAL A 89 -6.72 13.70 18.50
C VAL A 89 -6.53 13.03 17.15
N MET A 90 -7.59 12.39 16.64
CA MET A 90 -7.56 11.74 15.32
C MET A 90 -7.49 12.78 14.20
N PRO A 91 -6.91 12.43 13.03
CA PRO A 91 -6.83 13.34 11.90
C PRO A 91 -8.23 13.68 11.39
N LYS A 92 -8.41 14.91 10.89
CA LYS A 92 -9.70 15.38 10.37
C LYS A 92 -9.61 15.74 8.89
N PHE A 93 -10.50 15.20 8.09
CA PHE A 93 -10.63 15.52 6.68
C PHE A 93 -11.71 16.59 6.48
N MET A 94 -11.31 17.79 6.07
CA MET A 94 -12.24 18.93 5.90
C MET A 94 -13.17 19.15 7.12
N GLY A 95 -12.61 18.96 8.32
CA GLY A 95 -13.34 19.08 9.59
C GLY A 95 -14.10 17.82 10.03
N GLY A 96 -14.21 16.80 9.18
CA GLY A 96 -14.86 15.52 9.47
C GLY A 96 -13.85 14.39 9.74
N ASP A 97 -14.35 13.18 9.81
CA ASP A 97 -13.63 11.95 10.09
C ASP A 97 -13.28 11.14 8.82
N ALA A 98 -12.82 9.90 8.99
CA ALA A 98 -12.55 8.98 7.90
C ALA A 98 -13.78 8.67 7.03
N ALA A 99 -14.99 8.71 7.59
CA ALA A 99 -16.22 8.53 6.80
C ALA A 99 -16.47 9.72 5.87
N SER A 100 -16.09 10.93 6.28
CA SER A 100 -16.13 12.12 5.42
C SER A 100 -15.14 12.00 4.26
N PHE A 101 -13.95 11.45 4.55
CA PHE A 101 -12.97 11.16 3.51
C PHE A 101 -13.46 10.08 2.53
N GLN A 102 -14.03 9.00 3.03
CA GLN A 102 -14.61 7.95 2.18
C GLN A 102 -15.67 8.53 1.24
N ARG A 103 -16.56 9.38 1.74
CA ARG A 103 -17.57 10.07 0.89
C ARG A 103 -16.92 10.93 -0.18
N TRP A 104 -15.88 11.67 0.18
CA TRP A 104 -15.13 12.48 -0.77
C TRP A 104 -14.48 11.60 -1.85
N VAL A 105 -13.84 10.50 -1.46
CA VAL A 105 -13.25 9.53 -2.41
C VAL A 105 -14.32 9.01 -3.36
N MET A 106 -15.47 8.56 -2.85
CA MET A 106 -16.58 8.06 -3.67
C MET A 106 -17.15 9.09 -4.64
N GLN A 107 -17.11 10.38 -4.29
CA GLN A 107 -17.55 11.48 -5.18
C GLN A 107 -16.53 11.80 -6.27
N ASN A 108 -15.26 11.48 -6.06
CA ASN A 108 -14.16 11.77 -7.00
C ASN A 108 -13.70 10.56 -7.81
N ILE A 109 -14.17 9.36 -7.48
CA ILE A 109 -13.97 8.15 -8.25
C ILE A 109 -14.65 8.28 -9.61
N LYS A 110 -13.92 7.89 -10.64
CA LYS A 110 -14.44 7.68 -11.99
C LYS A 110 -14.37 6.20 -12.30
N TYR A 111 -15.49 5.62 -12.63
CA TYR A 111 -15.49 4.21 -13.01
C TYR A 111 -14.64 4.03 -14.27
N PRO A 112 -13.58 3.20 -14.26
CA PRO A 112 -12.73 3.01 -15.43
C PRO A 112 -13.53 2.40 -16.59
N ALA A 113 -13.38 2.96 -17.79
CA ALA A 113 -14.13 2.49 -18.97
C ALA A 113 -13.88 1.00 -19.25
N GLU A 114 -12.64 0.57 -19.13
CA GLU A 114 -12.27 -0.85 -19.30
C GLU A 114 -12.94 -1.77 -18.27
N ALA A 115 -13.12 -1.28 -17.03
CA ALA A 115 -13.84 -2.05 -16.00
C ALA A 115 -15.34 -2.17 -16.34
N ILE A 116 -15.95 -1.12 -16.92
CA ILE A 116 -17.33 -1.15 -17.39
C ILE A 116 -17.47 -2.17 -18.52
N GLU A 117 -16.61 -2.10 -19.53
CA GLU A 117 -16.63 -3.01 -20.70
C GLU A 117 -16.48 -4.48 -20.29
N LYS A 118 -15.66 -4.75 -19.26
CA LYS A 118 -15.41 -6.11 -18.76
C LYS A 118 -16.37 -6.53 -17.63
N GLY A 119 -17.30 -5.67 -17.20
CA GLY A 119 -18.21 -5.95 -16.10
C GLY A 119 -17.51 -6.15 -14.74
N ILE A 120 -16.31 -5.55 -14.57
CA ILE A 120 -15.52 -5.68 -13.34
C ILE A 120 -16.12 -4.80 -12.26
N GLN A 121 -16.56 -5.40 -11.18
CA GLN A 121 -17.14 -4.77 -10.00
C GLN A 121 -16.46 -5.29 -8.74
N GLY A 122 -16.64 -4.62 -7.62
CA GLY A 122 -16.14 -5.11 -6.34
C GLY A 122 -15.86 -4.01 -5.34
N GLN A 123 -15.31 -4.41 -4.21
CA GLN A 123 -14.89 -3.52 -3.13
C GLN A 123 -13.37 -3.47 -3.12
N VAL A 124 -12.83 -2.28 -2.97
CA VAL A 124 -11.40 -2.04 -2.74
C VAL A 124 -11.25 -1.57 -1.30
N ILE A 125 -10.64 -2.39 -0.44
CA ILE A 125 -10.30 -1.99 0.92
C ILE A 125 -8.87 -1.47 0.91
N VAL A 126 -8.72 -0.16 1.09
CA VAL A 126 -7.41 0.49 1.11
C VAL A 126 -7.06 0.98 2.52
N ARG A 127 -5.88 0.59 2.97
CA ARG A 127 -5.23 1.10 4.17
C ARG A 127 -4.22 2.16 3.74
N PHE A 128 -4.22 3.30 4.40
CA PHE A 128 -3.34 4.43 4.08
C PHE A 128 -2.88 5.14 5.35
N ILE A 129 -1.85 5.95 5.22
CA ILE A 129 -1.29 6.74 6.31
C ILE A 129 -1.57 8.21 6.02
N VAL A 130 -2.06 8.92 7.03
CA VAL A 130 -2.10 10.38 7.04
C VAL A 130 -0.80 10.84 7.69
N GLY A 131 0.03 11.49 6.90
CA GLY A 131 1.33 11.99 7.34
C GLY A 131 1.23 13.18 8.29
N LYS A 132 2.36 13.56 8.87
CA LYS A 132 2.48 14.74 9.74
C LYS A 132 2.17 16.05 9.01
N ASP A 133 2.30 16.07 7.69
CA ASP A 133 1.91 17.17 6.80
C ASP A 133 0.42 17.16 6.42
N GLY A 134 -0.34 16.19 6.91
CA GLY A 134 -1.75 15.97 6.61
C GLY A 134 -2.00 15.28 5.26
N LYS A 135 -1.00 14.95 4.47
CA LYS A 135 -1.21 14.28 3.20
C LYS A 135 -1.34 12.77 3.36
N VAL A 136 -2.06 12.16 2.42
CA VAL A 136 -2.09 10.71 2.28
C VAL A 136 -0.76 10.26 1.66
N ASP A 137 -0.04 9.35 2.33
CA ASP A 137 1.17 8.78 1.78
C ASP A 137 0.83 7.66 0.79
N THR A 138 0.85 8.00 -0.49
CA THR A 138 0.53 7.06 -1.57
C THR A 138 1.61 6.00 -1.80
N ASN A 139 2.82 6.17 -1.24
CA ASN A 139 3.88 5.16 -1.31
C ASN A 139 3.71 4.05 -0.27
N ARG A 140 2.88 4.27 0.75
CA ARG A 140 2.61 3.32 1.84
C ARG A 140 1.14 2.85 1.84
N LEU A 141 0.51 2.75 0.65
CA LEU A 141 -0.84 2.17 0.51
C LEU A 141 -0.79 0.65 0.60
N MET A 142 -1.76 0.07 1.30
CA MET A 142 -1.97 -1.38 1.34
C MET A 142 -3.40 -1.70 0.90
N PHE A 143 -3.54 -2.64 -0.03
CA PHE A 143 -4.83 -3.16 -0.46
C PHE A 143 -5.05 -4.52 0.21
N LEU A 144 -6.14 -4.63 0.98
CA LEU A 144 -6.41 -5.79 1.85
C LEU A 144 -7.28 -6.85 1.18
N ASP A 145 -7.67 -6.62 -0.05
CA ASP A 145 -8.54 -7.51 -0.82
C ASP A 145 -7.90 -7.90 -2.16
N GLN A 146 -8.47 -8.94 -2.78
CA GLN A 146 -8.10 -9.41 -4.11
C GLN A 146 -8.94 -8.75 -5.20
N CYS A 147 -9.18 -7.45 -5.10
CA CYS A 147 -9.90 -6.73 -6.14
C CYS A 147 -9.07 -6.54 -7.41
N ASP A 148 -9.74 -6.27 -8.52
CA ASP A 148 -9.09 -6.03 -9.80
C ASP A 148 -8.18 -4.80 -9.74
N ASN A 149 -7.04 -4.92 -10.42
CA ASN A 149 -6.03 -3.88 -10.45
C ASN A 149 -6.52 -2.57 -11.07
N ILE A 150 -7.41 -2.64 -12.07
CA ILE A 150 -8.00 -1.47 -12.71
C ILE A 150 -8.72 -0.59 -11.69
N LEU A 151 -9.45 -1.21 -10.75
CA LEU A 151 -10.14 -0.51 -9.67
C LEU A 151 -9.15 0.09 -8.64
N ARG A 152 -8.07 -0.65 -8.32
CA ARG A 152 -7.01 -0.15 -7.41
C ARG A 152 -6.34 1.09 -7.96
N GLN A 153 -5.99 1.10 -9.24
CA GLN A 153 -5.36 2.26 -9.87
C GLN A 153 -6.22 3.51 -9.80
N GLU A 154 -7.53 3.38 -9.98
CA GLU A 154 -8.43 4.51 -9.82
C GLU A 154 -8.46 5.02 -8.37
N VAL A 155 -8.46 4.11 -7.38
CA VAL A 155 -8.37 4.50 -5.97
C VAL A 155 -7.06 5.25 -5.70
N ILE A 156 -5.92 4.74 -6.17
CA ILE A 156 -4.61 5.43 -6.04
C ILE A 156 -4.68 6.83 -6.64
N ARG A 157 -5.21 6.97 -7.85
CA ARG A 157 -5.35 8.26 -8.54
C ARG A 157 -6.16 9.28 -7.73
N VAL A 158 -7.20 8.83 -7.05
CA VAL A 158 -8.04 9.72 -6.23
C VAL A 158 -7.33 10.08 -4.93
N LEU A 159 -6.70 9.12 -4.27
CA LEU A 159 -5.97 9.35 -3.02
C LEU A 159 -4.79 10.31 -3.22
N ASP A 160 -4.07 10.20 -4.34
CA ASP A 160 -2.96 11.10 -4.70
C ASP A 160 -3.40 12.58 -4.83
N LYS A 161 -4.65 12.81 -5.23
CA LYS A 161 -5.23 14.14 -5.41
C LYS A 161 -6.02 14.64 -4.20
N ALA A 162 -6.00 13.88 -3.11
CA ALA A 162 -6.77 14.22 -1.94
C ALA A 162 -6.26 15.53 -1.28
N PRO A 163 -7.17 16.42 -0.87
CA PRO A 163 -6.82 17.55 -0.01
C PRO A 163 -6.16 17.09 1.28
N ALA A 164 -5.29 17.93 1.83
CA ALA A 164 -4.64 17.64 3.09
C ALA A 164 -5.65 17.58 4.25
N TRP A 165 -5.39 16.66 5.17
CA TRP A 165 -6.08 16.52 6.44
C TRP A 165 -5.51 17.48 7.48
N THR A 166 -6.27 17.78 8.52
CA THR A 166 -5.68 18.24 9.77
C THR A 166 -4.98 17.02 10.41
N PRO A 167 -3.67 17.08 10.68
CA PRO A 167 -2.92 15.95 11.22
C PRO A 167 -3.40 15.49 12.58
N ALA A 168 -3.07 14.25 12.94
CA ALA A 168 -3.31 13.69 14.25
C ALA A 168 -2.34 14.25 15.28
N VAL A 169 -2.77 14.26 16.55
CA VAL A 169 -1.92 14.68 17.68
C VAL A 169 -1.95 13.61 18.77
N GLN A 170 -0.76 13.23 19.25
CA GLN A 170 -0.55 12.31 20.35
C GLN A 170 0.38 12.97 21.38
N LYS A 171 -0.07 13.08 22.63
CA LYS A 171 0.70 13.72 23.71
C LYS A 171 1.24 15.11 23.37
N GLY A 172 0.50 15.87 22.56
CA GLY A 172 0.87 17.21 22.12
C GLY A 172 1.78 17.27 20.90
N GLU A 173 2.19 16.14 20.34
CA GLU A 173 3.02 16.04 19.14
C GLU A 173 2.22 15.61 17.92
N ILE A 174 2.54 16.17 16.75
CA ILE A 174 1.94 15.74 15.48
C ILE A 174 2.49 14.36 15.12
N VAL A 175 1.60 13.41 14.87
CA VAL A 175 1.93 12.02 14.57
C VAL A 175 1.28 11.54 13.28
N GLU A 176 1.86 10.49 12.69
CA GLU A 176 1.25 9.77 11.60
C GLU A 176 0.19 8.81 12.12
N VAL A 177 -0.94 8.72 11.43
CA VAL A 177 -2.01 7.79 11.77
C VAL A 177 -2.37 6.94 10.56
N ARG A 178 -2.54 5.64 10.80
CA ARG A 178 -3.02 4.68 9.82
C ARG A 178 -4.54 4.61 9.86
N LEU A 179 -5.14 4.76 8.69
CA LEU A 179 -6.58 4.66 8.49
C LEU A 179 -6.90 3.63 7.40
N MET A 180 -8.17 3.25 7.32
CA MET A 180 -8.66 2.30 6.32
C MET A 180 -10.05 2.74 5.87
N ILE A 181 -10.30 2.65 4.56
CA ILE A 181 -11.62 2.88 3.98
C ILE A 181 -11.95 1.80 2.96
N PRO A 182 -13.22 1.36 2.89
CA PRO A 182 -13.73 0.60 1.77
C PRO A 182 -14.22 1.55 0.66
N VAL A 183 -13.90 1.21 -0.58
CA VAL A 183 -14.34 1.88 -1.80
C VAL A 183 -15.10 0.87 -2.66
N VAL A 184 -16.37 1.14 -2.95
CA VAL A 184 -17.24 0.19 -3.67
C VAL A 184 -17.41 0.63 -5.10
N PHE A 185 -17.19 -0.28 -6.03
CA PHE A 185 -17.48 -0.15 -7.46
C PHE A 185 -18.65 -1.07 -7.82
N ALA A 186 -19.78 -0.50 -8.21
CA ALA A 186 -20.97 -1.20 -8.66
C ALA A 186 -21.46 -0.60 -9.97
N LEU A 187 -21.89 -1.48 -10.90
CA LEU A 187 -22.49 -1.14 -12.20
C LEU A 187 -24.01 -1.13 -12.11
#